data_603b9fd3bac6d07455e191c6d6a8a8b1
#
_entry.id   603b9fd3bac6d07455e191c6d6a8a8b1
#
_cell.length_a   1.000
_cell.length_b   1.000
_cell.length_c   1.000
_cell.angle_alpha   90.00
_cell.angle_beta   90.00
_cell.angle_gamma   90.00
#
_symmetry.space_group_name_H-M   'P 1'
#
loop_
_entity.id
_entity.type
_entity.pdbx_description
1 polymer ?
#
loop_
_entity_poly.entity_id
_entity_poly.type
_entity_poly.pdbx_seq_one_letter_code
_entity_poly.pdbx_strand_id
1 'polypeptide(L)'
;DGVASNLDIYSFYKASQYCNDLVRGEARFSCNTSIQTSTEAYDLVQQLCSVFRAMPFWSEGALALAQDAPEDFAYIFNQTNVTEAGFSYSGSSLKTRHTCVSVKYFDVDLRDYVYELVEDEEAIKKYGYIKTQINAFACTSQGQAHRLGLWLLYTEQNESEVVSFETDIAAGITVRPGDYIKIGDPVRAGITVAGRIADGSTTTSIKVDRSDTQMFGASAPNPFTL
;
A
#
# COMPACT_ATOMS: atom_id res chain seq x y z
N ASP A 1 28.69 9.78 16.80
CA ASP A 1 29.52 8.74 16.21
C ASP A 1 28.85 7.38 16.45
N GLY A 2 28.40 6.68 15.41
CA GLY A 2 27.99 5.29 15.55
C GLY A 2 26.66 4.89 14.92
N VAL A 3 25.87 5.75 14.33
CA VAL A 3 24.57 5.38 13.72
C VAL A 3 24.68 5.12 12.21
N ALA A 4 25.80 5.43 11.59
CA ALA A 4 25.95 5.33 10.13
C ALA A 4 26.22 3.92 9.59
N SER A 5 26.37 2.90 10.44
CA SER A 5 26.86 1.59 9.99
C SER A 5 25.76 0.54 9.73
N ASN A 6 24.51 0.77 10.12
CA ASN A 6 23.47 -0.25 10.05
C ASN A 6 22.25 0.23 9.27
N LEU A 7 22.42 0.44 7.96
CA LEU A 7 21.33 0.69 7.03
C LEU A 7 21.23 -0.48 6.04
N ASP A 8 20.04 -0.95 5.78
CA ASP A 8 19.78 -1.86 4.66
C ASP A 8 19.80 -1.09 3.35
N ILE A 9 20.99 -1.00 2.74
CA ILE A 9 21.24 -0.22 1.52
C ILE A 9 20.30 -0.65 0.38
N TYR A 10 19.89 -1.91 0.33
CA TYR A 10 19.03 -2.40 -0.75
C TYR A 10 17.62 -1.83 -0.68
N SER A 11 17.01 -1.79 0.51
CA SER A 11 15.68 -1.19 0.68
C SER A 11 15.70 0.32 0.36
N PHE A 12 16.74 1.03 0.78
CA PHE A 12 16.92 2.45 0.44
C PHE A 12 17.15 2.68 -1.05
N TYR A 13 17.96 1.84 -1.70
CA TYR A 13 18.20 1.92 -3.14
C TYR A 13 16.91 1.70 -3.93
N LYS A 14 16.13 0.66 -3.58
CA LYS A 14 14.86 0.36 -4.20
C LYS A 14 13.86 1.53 -4.05
N ALA A 15 13.75 2.07 -2.83
CA ALA A 15 12.93 3.24 -2.57
C ALA A 15 13.37 4.46 -3.41
N SER A 16 14.69 4.68 -3.55
CA SER A 16 15.21 5.79 -4.35
C SER A 16 14.88 5.66 -5.83
N GLN A 17 14.95 4.45 -6.40
CA GLN A 17 14.57 4.19 -7.78
C GLN A 17 13.08 4.55 -8.00
N TYR A 18 12.20 4.03 -7.15
CA TYR A 18 10.77 4.31 -7.24
C TYR A 18 10.44 5.80 -7.07
N CYS A 19 11.14 6.50 -6.19
CA CYS A 19 10.95 7.95 -6.00
C CYS A 19 11.35 8.76 -7.24
N ASN A 20 12.39 8.33 -7.94
CA ASN A 20 12.92 9.01 -9.13
C ASN A 20 12.13 8.72 -10.41
N ASP A 21 11.24 7.73 -10.41
CA ASP A 21 10.38 7.48 -11.57
C ASP A 21 9.60 8.74 -11.93
N LEU A 22 9.58 9.05 -13.22
CA LEU A 22 8.89 10.22 -13.73
C LEU A 22 7.38 9.97 -13.84
N VAL A 23 6.59 10.83 -13.21
CA VAL A 23 5.14 10.84 -13.32
C VAL A 23 4.69 12.19 -13.86
N ARG A 24 4.15 12.22 -15.07
CA ARG A 24 3.73 13.45 -15.78
C ARG A 24 4.86 14.49 -15.89
N GLY A 25 6.12 14.05 -16.04
CA GLY A 25 7.27 14.92 -16.23
C GLY A 25 7.96 15.43 -14.96
N GLU A 26 7.48 15.06 -13.79
CA GLU A 26 8.14 15.34 -12.49
C GLU A 26 8.51 14.05 -11.76
N ALA A 27 9.47 14.11 -10.85
CA ALA A 27 9.80 12.97 -10.00
C ALA A 27 8.56 12.55 -9.18
N ARG A 28 8.39 11.24 -8.99
CA ARG A 28 7.24 10.70 -8.25
C ARG A 28 7.13 11.30 -6.87
N PHE A 29 8.25 11.39 -6.16
CA PHE A 29 8.34 12.04 -4.87
C PHE A 29 9.55 12.96 -4.80
N SER A 30 9.34 14.15 -4.29
CA SER A 30 10.38 15.13 -3.97
C SER A 30 10.18 15.63 -2.54
N CYS A 31 11.26 15.95 -1.87
CA CYS A 31 11.24 16.44 -0.49
C CYS A 31 12.04 17.73 -0.40
N ASN A 32 11.37 18.83 -0.11
CA ASN A 32 11.97 20.14 0.01
C ASN A 32 11.63 20.74 1.38
N THR A 33 12.54 20.61 2.33
CA THR A 33 12.32 21.11 3.69
C THR A 33 13.61 21.60 4.33
N SER A 34 13.48 22.47 5.33
CA SER A 34 14.55 22.91 6.21
C SER A 34 14.19 22.55 7.64
N ILE A 35 15.03 21.74 8.29
CA ILE A 35 14.83 21.30 9.66
C ILE A 35 15.52 22.30 10.56
N GLN A 36 14.75 23.08 11.31
CA GLN A 36 15.27 24.15 12.18
C GLN A 36 15.04 23.87 13.67
N THR A 37 14.17 22.92 13.99
CA THR A 37 13.85 22.55 15.38
C THR A 37 14.48 21.21 15.72
N SER A 38 14.97 21.10 16.98
CA SER A 38 15.42 19.81 17.49
C SER A 38 14.20 18.93 17.77
N THR A 39 14.12 17.81 17.06
CA THR A 39 13.11 16.76 17.25
C THR A 39 13.81 15.42 17.51
N GLU A 40 13.09 14.45 18.04
CA GLU A 40 13.65 13.11 18.16
C GLU A 40 14.00 12.56 16.76
N ALA A 41 15.16 11.91 16.67
CA ALA A 41 15.67 11.43 15.37
C ALA A 41 14.71 10.44 14.69
N TYR A 42 14.06 9.60 15.47
CA TYR A 42 13.12 8.61 14.92
C TYR A 42 11.85 9.27 14.34
N ASP A 43 11.30 10.24 15.04
CA ASP A 43 10.13 11.00 14.56
C ASP A 43 10.44 11.74 13.27
N LEU A 44 11.64 12.32 13.18
CA LEU A 44 12.10 12.98 11.97
C LEU A 44 12.24 12.00 10.80
N VAL A 45 12.80 10.81 11.04
CA VAL A 45 12.91 9.76 10.03
C VAL A 45 11.51 9.31 9.57
N GLN A 46 10.58 9.13 10.49
CA GLN A 46 9.18 8.79 10.13
C GLN A 46 8.53 9.89 9.28
N GLN A 47 8.70 11.16 9.65
CA GLN A 47 8.17 12.29 8.87
C GLN A 47 8.77 12.33 7.46
N LEU A 48 10.08 12.13 7.33
CA LEU A 48 10.74 12.07 6.02
C LEU A 48 10.25 10.88 5.19
N CYS A 49 10.10 9.71 5.81
CA CYS A 49 9.58 8.51 5.15
C CYS A 49 8.13 8.67 4.70
N SER A 50 7.31 9.44 5.42
CA SER A 50 5.92 9.71 5.04
C SER A 50 5.78 10.44 3.70
N VAL A 51 6.80 11.20 3.28
CA VAL A 51 6.80 11.93 1.99
C VAL A 51 6.68 10.99 0.81
N PHE A 52 7.34 9.84 0.88
CA PHE A 52 7.38 8.83 -0.18
C PHE A 52 6.68 7.52 0.21
N ARG A 53 5.75 7.58 1.18
CA ARG A 53 4.90 6.47 1.61
C ARG A 53 5.71 5.26 2.06
N ALA A 54 6.75 5.48 2.85
CA ALA A 54 7.56 4.42 3.41
C ALA A 54 7.45 4.38 4.94
N MET A 55 7.66 3.20 5.48
CA MET A 55 7.73 2.94 6.91
C MET A 55 9.13 2.47 7.28
N PRO A 56 9.86 3.17 8.15
CA PRO A 56 11.15 2.69 8.65
C PRO A 56 10.91 1.62 9.72
N PHE A 57 11.67 0.53 9.66
CA PHE A 57 11.65 -0.52 10.66
C PHE A 57 13.04 -1.10 10.89
N TRP A 58 13.24 -1.69 12.06
CA TRP A 58 14.49 -2.35 12.40
C TRP A 58 14.41 -3.84 12.04
N SER A 59 15.38 -4.30 11.26
CA SER A 59 15.55 -5.71 10.90
C SER A 59 17.00 -6.10 10.97
N GLU A 60 17.30 -7.20 11.65
CA GLU A 60 18.68 -7.75 11.75
C GLU A 60 19.73 -6.73 12.25
N GLY A 61 19.33 -5.78 13.08
CA GLY A 61 20.21 -4.72 13.58
C GLY A 61 20.49 -3.60 12.59
N ALA A 62 19.80 -3.56 11.46
CA ALA A 62 19.83 -2.49 10.46
C ALA A 62 18.47 -1.79 10.33
N LEU A 63 18.49 -0.51 10.00
CA LEU A 63 17.29 0.23 9.61
C LEU A 63 16.95 -0.10 8.17
N ALA A 64 15.76 -0.65 7.94
CA ALA A 64 15.20 -0.96 6.64
C ALA A 64 13.98 -0.10 6.34
N LEU A 65 13.61 -0.01 5.07
CA LEU A 65 12.41 0.68 4.60
C LEU A 65 11.45 -0.31 3.96
N ALA A 66 10.19 -0.24 4.38
CA ALA A 66 9.05 -0.79 3.65
C ALA A 66 8.35 0.35 2.91
N GLN A 67 8.31 0.30 1.59
CA GLN A 67 7.68 1.31 0.77
C GLN A 67 6.38 0.78 0.19
N ASP A 68 5.31 1.59 0.26
CA ASP A 68 4.06 1.31 -0.43
C ASP A 68 4.24 1.55 -1.94
N ALA A 69 4.63 0.49 -2.63
CA ALA A 69 4.88 0.45 -4.06
C ALA A 69 4.40 -0.89 -4.62
N PRO A 70 3.97 -0.97 -5.89
CA PRO A 70 3.58 -2.24 -6.49
C PRO A 70 4.72 -3.25 -6.45
N GLU A 71 4.47 -4.39 -5.83
CA GLU A 71 5.40 -5.51 -5.71
C GLU A 71 4.70 -6.85 -5.92
N ASP A 72 5.48 -7.86 -6.26
CA ASP A 72 5.01 -9.23 -6.23
C ASP A 72 4.80 -9.69 -4.78
N PHE A 73 3.85 -10.61 -4.58
CA PHE A 73 3.60 -11.15 -3.25
C PHE A 73 4.77 -12.04 -2.78
N ALA A 74 5.19 -11.85 -1.53
CA ALA A 74 6.29 -12.61 -0.92
C ALA A 74 5.85 -14.01 -0.52
N TYR A 75 4.61 -14.17 -0.02
CA TYR A 75 4.13 -15.44 0.52
C TYR A 75 2.61 -15.60 0.41
N ILE A 76 2.14 -16.87 0.42
CA ILE A 76 0.72 -17.21 0.43
C ILE A 76 0.38 -17.91 1.74
N PHE A 77 -0.52 -17.33 2.51
CA PHE A 77 -1.08 -17.92 3.72
C PHE A 77 -2.40 -18.60 3.43
N ASN A 78 -2.53 -19.83 3.90
CA ASN A 78 -3.75 -20.64 3.78
C ASN A 78 -3.95 -21.47 5.05
N GLN A 79 -5.01 -22.27 5.12
CA GLN A 79 -5.31 -23.09 6.31
C GLN A 79 -4.21 -24.09 6.68
N THR A 80 -3.27 -24.43 5.80
CA THR A 80 -2.21 -25.41 6.10
C THR A 80 -1.01 -24.80 6.80
N ASN A 81 -0.80 -23.50 6.66
CA ASN A 81 0.34 -22.78 7.26
C ASN A 81 -0.10 -21.70 8.29
N VAL A 82 -1.35 -21.73 8.70
CA VAL A 82 -1.93 -20.90 9.75
C VAL A 82 -2.39 -21.80 10.89
N THR A 83 -2.36 -21.31 12.12
CA THR A 83 -2.81 -22.07 13.30
C THR A 83 -4.30 -22.42 13.22
N GLU A 84 -4.77 -23.33 14.10
CA GLU A 84 -6.18 -23.75 14.15
C GLU A 84 -7.15 -22.59 14.42
N ALA A 85 -6.67 -21.46 14.95
CA ALA A 85 -7.46 -20.25 15.15
C ALA A 85 -7.94 -19.63 13.81
N GLY A 86 -7.26 -19.92 12.68
CA GLY A 86 -7.63 -19.46 11.36
C GLY A 86 -7.45 -17.96 11.17
N PHE A 87 -8.26 -17.39 10.27
CA PHE A 87 -8.23 -15.98 9.93
C PHE A 87 -9.33 -15.21 10.66
N SER A 88 -8.97 -14.10 11.29
CA SER A 88 -9.90 -13.16 11.91
C SER A 88 -9.96 -11.88 11.09
N TYR A 89 -11.16 -11.42 10.77
CA TYR A 89 -11.40 -10.26 9.92
C TYR A 89 -12.03 -9.13 10.72
N SER A 90 -11.45 -7.94 10.62
CA SER A 90 -12.03 -6.71 11.17
C SER A 90 -12.13 -5.66 10.07
N GLY A 91 -13.30 -5.05 9.92
CA GLY A 91 -13.54 -4.03 8.90
C GLY A 91 -13.49 -2.62 9.48
N SER A 92 -13.09 -1.64 8.68
CA SER A 92 -13.21 -0.23 9.01
C SER A 92 -14.66 0.24 8.92
N SER A 93 -15.02 1.22 9.75
CA SER A 93 -16.35 1.84 9.69
C SER A 93 -16.53 2.64 8.39
N LEU A 94 -17.73 2.63 7.82
CA LEU A 94 -18.09 3.49 6.68
C LEU A 94 -17.92 4.99 6.98
N LYS A 95 -17.99 5.38 8.26
CA LYS A 95 -17.81 6.78 8.69
C LYS A 95 -16.38 7.29 8.56
N THR A 96 -15.41 6.40 8.46
CA THR A 96 -13.99 6.75 8.30
C THR A 96 -13.57 6.89 6.83
N ARG A 97 -14.49 6.65 5.89
CA ARG A 97 -14.20 6.75 4.45
C ARG A 97 -14.51 8.16 3.96
N HIS A 98 -13.47 8.88 3.62
CA HIS A 98 -13.61 10.21 3.04
C HIS A 98 -13.85 10.12 1.53
N THR A 99 -14.55 11.09 0.99
CA THR A 99 -14.82 11.19 -0.45
C THR A 99 -14.16 12.41 -1.09
N CYS A 100 -13.63 13.29 -0.24
CA CYS A 100 -12.92 14.48 -0.65
C CYS A 100 -11.78 14.77 0.31
N VAL A 101 -10.60 15.09 -0.23
CA VAL A 101 -9.40 15.42 0.54
C VAL A 101 -8.88 16.78 0.14
N SER A 102 -8.63 17.63 1.12
CA SER A 102 -7.94 18.91 0.94
C SER A 102 -6.50 18.76 1.40
N VAL A 103 -5.57 18.73 0.46
CA VAL A 103 -4.13 18.56 0.73
C VAL A 103 -3.46 19.91 0.80
N LYS A 104 -2.91 20.26 1.98
CA LYS A 104 -2.13 21.47 2.16
C LYS A 104 -0.68 21.22 1.77
N TYR A 105 -0.13 22.02 0.86
CA TYR A 105 1.27 21.98 0.44
C TYR A 105 1.85 23.38 0.31
N PHE A 106 3.17 23.51 0.21
CA PHE A 106 3.83 24.80 0.03
C PHE A 106 4.07 25.08 -1.45
N ASP A 107 3.50 26.15 -1.97
CA ASP A 107 3.73 26.59 -3.34
C ASP A 107 4.94 27.53 -3.39
N VAL A 108 5.94 27.18 -4.20
CA VAL A 108 7.20 27.94 -4.31
C VAL A 108 6.99 29.26 -5.04
N ASP A 109 6.09 29.29 -6.02
CA ASP A 109 5.84 30.48 -6.83
C ASP A 109 5.06 31.53 -6.04
N LEU A 110 4.06 31.10 -5.28
CA LEU A 110 3.26 31.94 -4.41
C LEU A 110 3.96 32.22 -3.07
N ARG A 111 4.98 31.42 -2.71
CA ARG A 111 5.70 31.47 -1.42
C ARG A 111 4.77 31.38 -0.22
N ASP A 112 3.70 30.58 -0.36
CA ASP A 112 2.71 30.39 0.69
C ASP A 112 2.12 28.98 0.63
N TYR A 113 1.38 28.63 1.67
CA TYR A 113 0.68 27.36 1.73
C TYR A 113 -0.63 27.44 0.95
N VAL A 114 -0.81 26.48 0.04
CA VAL A 114 -1.98 26.34 -0.81
C VAL A 114 -2.66 25.00 -0.54
N TYR A 115 -3.92 24.90 -0.93
CA TYR A 115 -4.72 23.69 -0.78
C TYR A 115 -5.06 23.11 -2.15
N GLU A 116 -4.68 21.86 -2.37
CA GLU A 116 -5.15 21.06 -3.50
C GLU A 116 -6.37 20.24 -3.08
N LEU A 117 -7.46 20.39 -3.80
CA LEU A 117 -8.70 19.66 -3.56
C LEU A 117 -8.77 18.45 -4.48
N VAL A 118 -8.92 17.27 -3.88
CA VAL A 118 -9.07 16.00 -4.60
C VAL A 118 -10.38 15.37 -4.23
N GLU A 119 -11.19 15.03 -5.22
CA GLU A 119 -12.55 14.50 -5.05
C GLU A 119 -12.71 13.20 -5.83
N ASP A 120 -13.40 12.24 -5.23
CA ASP A 120 -13.84 11.03 -5.90
C ASP A 120 -15.35 11.13 -6.19
N GLU A 121 -15.69 11.41 -7.44
CA GLU A 121 -17.07 11.60 -7.85
C GLU A 121 -17.96 10.36 -7.67
N GLU A 122 -17.39 9.15 -7.82
CA GLU A 122 -18.14 7.91 -7.65
C GLU A 122 -18.44 7.65 -6.18
N ALA A 123 -17.46 7.88 -5.33
CA ALA A 123 -17.61 7.77 -3.89
C ALA A 123 -18.58 8.85 -3.35
N ILE A 124 -18.54 10.07 -3.87
CA ILE A 124 -19.47 11.15 -3.50
C ILE A 124 -20.92 10.76 -3.85
N LYS A 125 -21.16 10.18 -5.01
CA LYS A 125 -22.50 9.69 -5.42
C LYS A 125 -23.01 8.59 -4.50
N LYS A 126 -22.11 7.74 -3.97
CA LYS A 126 -22.46 6.57 -3.16
C LYS A 126 -22.59 6.88 -1.67
N TYR A 127 -21.69 7.69 -1.12
CA TYR A 127 -21.54 7.91 0.32
C TYR A 127 -21.83 9.35 0.75
N GLY A 128 -22.02 10.28 -0.20
CA GLY A 128 -22.13 11.70 0.07
C GLY A 128 -20.79 12.41 0.18
N TYR A 129 -20.84 13.71 0.48
CA TYR A 129 -19.64 14.56 0.57
C TYR A 129 -19.05 14.51 1.97
N ILE A 130 -17.96 13.77 2.16
CA ILE A 130 -17.24 13.63 3.42
C ILE A 130 -15.83 14.13 3.21
N LYS A 131 -15.52 15.32 3.76
CA LYS A 131 -14.24 16.00 3.55
C LYS A 131 -13.27 15.75 4.71
N THR A 132 -12.00 15.51 4.39
CA THR A 132 -10.88 15.56 5.32
C THR A 132 -9.81 16.54 4.83
N GLN A 133 -8.91 16.92 5.72
CA GLN A 133 -7.77 17.78 5.40
C GLN A 133 -6.48 17.13 5.90
N ILE A 134 -5.49 17.07 5.03
CA ILE A 134 -4.15 16.57 5.36
C ILE A 134 -3.09 17.60 5.00
N ASN A 135 -1.92 17.50 5.65
CA ASN A 135 -0.77 18.31 5.35
C ASN A 135 0.29 17.46 4.65
N ALA A 136 0.65 17.82 3.42
CA ALA A 136 1.74 17.20 2.67
C ALA A 136 3.08 17.74 3.19
N PHE A 137 3.73 17.01 4.09
CA PHE A 137 5.01 17.39 4.65
C PHE A 137 6.05 17.55 3.54
N ALA A 138 6.83 18.63 3.58
CA ALA A 138 7.93 18.91 2.66
C ALA A 138 7.59 18.85 1.15
N CYS A 139 6.31 18.88 0.80
CA CYS A 139 5.82 18.87 -0.57
C CYS A 139 5.73 20.30 -1.13
N THR A 140 6.34 20.52 -2.29
CA THR A 140 6.32 21.80 -3.01
C THR A 140 5.69 21.69 -4.40
N SER A 141 5.21 20.52 -4.80
CA SER A 141 4.58 20.27 -6.10
C SER A 141 3.08 20.03 -5.93
N GLN A 142 2.26 20.74 -6.72
CA GLN A 142 0.82 20.51 -6.82
C GLN A 142 0.53 19.08 -7.28
N GLY A 143 1.26 18.58 -8.28
CA GLY A 143 1.08 17.25 -8.81
C GLY A 143 1.34 16.16 -7.75
N GLN A 144 2.38 16.33 -6.93
CA GLN A 144 2.64 15.42 -5.81
C GLN A 144 1.54 15.50 -4.73
N ALA A 145 1.08 16.71 -4.39
CA ALA A 145 -0.03 16.89 -3.45
C ALA A 145 -1.32 16.23 -3.94
N HIS A 146 -1.62 16.38 -5.23
CA HIS A 146 -2.77 15.73 -5.88
C HIS A 146 -2.68 14.21 -5.80
N ARG A 147 -1.51 13.63 -6.13
CA ARG A 147 -1.28 12.18 -6.03
C ARG A 147 -1.39 11.65 -4.60
N LEU A 148 -0.97 12.44 -3.61
CA LEU A 148 -1.14 12.09 -2.19
C LEU A 148 -2.62 12.02 -1.80
N GLY A 149 -3.42 12.98 -2.26
CA GLY A 149 -4.87 12.99 -2.04
C GLY A 149 -5.58 11.81 -2.69
N LEU A 150 -5.24 11.50 -3.95
CA LEU A 150 -5.78 10.33 -4.66
C LEU A 150 -5.42 9.02 -3.95
N TRP A 151 -4.17 8.88 -3.52
CA TRP A 151 -3.72 7.69 -2.80
C TRP A 151 -4.51 7.50 -1.49
N LEU A 152 -4.72 8.56 -0.71
CA LEU A 152 -5.49 8.47 0.52
C LEU A 152 -6.93 8.02 0.26
N LEU A 153 -7.61 8.63 -0.71
CA LEU A 153 -8.98 8.23 -1.07
C LEU A 153 -9.05 6.78 -1.53
N TYR A 154 -8.08 6.35 -2.35
CA TYR A 154 -8.01 4.98 -2.83
C TYR A 154 -7.81 3.98 -1.69
N THR A 155 -6.86 4.25 -0.79
CA THR A 155 -6.56 3.39 0.36
C THR A 155 -7.76 3.26 1.29
N GLU A 156 -8.40 4.37 1.66
CA GLU A 156 -9.58 4.34 2.54
C GLU A 156 -10.79 3.59 1.95
N GLN A 157 -10.91 3.57 0.63
CA GLN A 157 -12.01 2.88 -0.03
C GLN A 157 -11.75 1.41 -0.29
N ASN A 158 -10.51 1.05 -0.64
CA ASN A 158 -10.17 -0.30 -1.06
C ASN A 158 -9.54 -1.13 0.07
N GLU A 159 -8.77 -0.52 0.96
CA GLU A 159 -8.12 -1.18 2.09
C GLU A 159 -8.99 -1.09 3.35
N SER A 160 -10.18 -1.65 3.26
CA SER A 160 -11.21 -1.51 4.30
C SER A 160 -11.22 -2.65 5.33
N GLU A 161 -10.41 -3.67 5.16
CA GLU A 161 -10.35 -4.83 6.04
C GLU A 161 -8.94 -5.10 6.55
N VAL A 162 -8.87 -5.46 7.82
CA VAL A 162 -7.66 -5.96 8.47
C VAL A 162 -7.86 -7.45 8.74
N VAL A 163 -6.91 -8.26 8.31
CA VAL A 163 -6.90 -9.70 8.55
C VAL A 163 -5.82 -10.03 9.56
N SER A 164 -6.20 -10.66 10.66
CA SER A 164 -5.29 -11.11 11.71
C SER A 164 -5.26 -12.64 11.74
N PHE A 165 -4.09 -13.21 11.80
CA PHE A 165 -3.87 -14.65 11.90
C PHE A 165 -2.52 -14.95 12.56
N GLU A 166 -2.37 -16.16 13.06
CA GLU A 166 -1.12 -16.65 13.62
C GLU A 166 -0.54 -17.74 12.73
N THR A 167 0.77 -17.72 12.56
CA THR A 167 1.48 -18.69 11.73
C THR A 167 2.67 -19.27 12.46
N ASP A 168 3.25 -20.34 11.92
CA ASP A 168 4.47 -20.92 12.45
C ASP A 168 5.70 -20.02 12.19
N ILE A 169 6.79 -20.33 12.90
CA ILE A 169 8.05 -19.57 12.81
C ILE A 169 8.63 -19.68 11.41
N ALA A 170 8.48 -20.82 10.74
CA ALA A 170 9.06 -21.05 9.41
C ALA A 170 8.45 -20.13 8.35
N ALA A 171 7.14 -19.95 8.38
CA ALA A 171 6.47 -18.99 7.50
C ALA A 171 6.75 -17.52 7.91
N GLY A 172 6.84 -17.26 9.23
CA GLY A 172 7.10 -15.92 9.75
C GLY A 172 8.50 -15.38 9.40
N ILE A 173 9.52 -16.22 9.24
CA ILE A 173 10.87 -15.80 8.84
C ILE A 173 10.92 -15.33 7.37
N THR A 174 10.03 -15.83 6.53
CA THR A 174 10.05 -15.52 5.09
C THR A 174 9.40 -14.16 4.75
N VAL A 175 8.68 -13.56 5.69
CA VAL A 175 7.91 -12.32 5.47
C VAL A 175 8.46 -11.20 6.33
N ARG A 176 8.64 -10.02 5.74
CA ARG A 176 9.08 -8.80 6.43
C ARG A 176 7.92 -7.81 6.57
N PRO A 177 7.97 -6.89 7.54
CA PRO A 177 7.01 -5.79 7.59
C PRO A 177 6.96 -5.01 6.27
N GLY A 178 5.75 -4.85 5.72
CA GLY A 178 5.52 -4.17 4.44
C GLY A 178 5.48 -5.07 3.22
N ASP A 179 5.77 -6.36 3.34
CA ASP A 179 5.65 -7.30 2.23
C ASP A 179 4.18 -7.56 1.87
N TYR A 180 3.91 -7.68 0.57
CA TYR A 180 2.60 -8.11 0.08
C TYR A 180 2.44 -9.62 0.26
N ILE A 181 1.34 -10.01 0.88
CA ILE A 181 0.99 -11.42 1.10
C ILE A 181 -0.35 -11.74 0.46
N LYS A 182 -0.54 -12.98 0.07
CA LYS A 182 -1.85 -13.49 -0.37
C LYS A 182 -2.47 -14.33 0.73
N ILE A 183 -3.77 -14.18 0.92
CA ILE A 183 -4.55 -14.97 1.87
C ILE A 183 -5.50 -15.87 1.09
N GLY A 184 -5.34 -17.16 1.26
CA GLY A 184 -6.20 -18.20 0.69
C GLY A 184 -7.14 -18.78 1.74
N ASP A 185 -8.17 -18.01 2.14
CA ASP A 185 -9.19 -18.49 3.07
C ASP A 185 -10.36 -19.13 2.31
N PRO A 186 -10.54 -20.46 2.37
CA PRO A 186 -11.63 -21.14 1.67
C PRO A 186 -13.01 -20.76 2.18
N VAL A 187 -13.13 -20.27 3.42
CA VAL A 187 -14.42 -19.82 3.98
C VAL A 187 -14.88 -18.53 3.29
N ARG A 188 -13.96 -17.64 2.95
CA ARG A 188 -14.27 -16.37 2.26
C ARG A 188 -14.18 -16.45 0.75
N ALA A 189 -13.32 -17.30 0.22
CA ALA A 189 -13.22 -17.51 -1.23
C ALA A 189 -14.50 -18.10 -1.85
N GLY A 190 -15.44 -18.57 -1.03
CA GLY A 190 -16.85 -18.81 -1.36
C GLY A 190 -17.13 -19.89 -2.39
N ILE A 191 -16.14 -20.41 -3.09
CA ILE A 191 -16.32 -21.43 -4.12
C ILE A 191 -15.18 -22.44 -4.05
N THR A 192 -15.46 -23.59 -3.46
CA THR A 192 -14.57 -24.75 -3.63
C THR A 192 -14.82 -25.32 -5.03
N VAL A 193 -13.96 -25.01 -5.96
CA VAL A 193 -14.01 -25.65 -7.30
C VAL A 193 -13.31 -27.00 -7.19
N ALA A 194 -14.08 -28.03 -6.99
CA ALA A 194 -13.62 -29.43 -7.11
C ALA A 194 -14.20 -30.02 -8.36
N GLY A 195 -13.36 -30.62 -9.21
CA GLY A 195 -13.78 -31.27 -10.45
C GLY A 195 -12.68 -32.17 -10.98
N ARG A 196 -12.99 -32.98 -11.99
CA ARG A 196 -11.99 -33.77 -12.72
C ARG A 196 -11.39 -32.91 -13.83
N ILE A 197 -10.14 -33.14 -14.13
CA ILE A 197 -9.47 -32.49 -15.26
C ILE A 197 -10.12 -33.00 -16.54
N ALA A 198 -10.63 -32.08 -17.35
CA ALA A 198 -11.29 -32.41 -18.63
C ALA A 198 -10.27 -32.38 -19.78
N ASP A 199 -10.63 -33.07 -20.85
CA ASP A 199 -9.85 -33.11 -22.09
C ASP A 199 -9.63 -31.71 -22.66
N GLY A 200 -8.40 -31.45 -23.14
CA GLY A 200 -7.98 -30.14 -23.63
C GLY A 200 -7.36 -29.26 -22.57
N SER A 201 -6.99 -29.80 -21.40
CA SER A 201 -6.12 -29.14 -20.43
C SER A 201 -4.69 -29.10 -20.94
N THR A 202 -4.00 -27.98 -20.69
CA THR A 202 -2.58 -27.78 -21.01
C THR A 202 -1.77 -27.58 -19.72
N THR A 203 -0.44 -27.55 -19.83
CA THR A 203 0.44 -27.29 -18.69
C THR A 203 0.23 -25.89 -18.05
N THR A 204 -0.39 -24.98 -18.78
CA THR A 204 -0.64 -23.58 -18.35
C THR A 204 -2.13 -23.28 -18.12
N SER A 205 -3.04 -24.16 -18.55
CA SER A 205 -4.49 -23.97 -18.43
C SER A 205 -5.16 -25.30 -18.12
N ILE A 206 -5.81 -25.39 -16.95
CA ILE A 206 -6.54 -26.58 -16.50
C ILE A 206 -8.02 -26.33 -16.75
N LYS A 207 -8.67 -27.22 -17.54
CA LYS A 207 -10.11 -27.25 -17.68
C LYS A 207 -10.69 -28.29 -16.70
N VAL A 208 -11.79 -27.92 -16.05
CA VAL A 208 -12.52 -28.78 -15.11
C VAL A 208 -13.85 -29.16 -15.73
N ASP A 209 -14.33 -30.38 -15.48
CA ASP A 209 -15.56 -30.95 -16.06
C ASP A 209 -16.86 -30.28 -15.53
N ARG A 210 -16.78 -29.30 -14.68
CA ARG A 210 -17.91 -28.55 -14.12
C ARG A 210 -18.15 -27.24 -14.85
N SER A 211 -19.42 -26.98 -15.18
CA SER A 211 -19.89 -25.86 -15.99
C SER A 211 -20.01 -24.50 -15.22
N ASP A 212 -19.74 -24.46 -13.94
CA ASP A 212 -19.82 -23.20 -13.18
C ASP A 212 -18.51 -22.42 -13.33
N THR A 213 -18.47 -21.68 -14.41
CA THR A 213 -17.38 -20.80 -14.80
C THR A 213 -17.38 -19.51 -13.99
N GLN A 214 -16.90 -19.57 -12.78
CA GLN A 214 -16.21 -18.42 -12.19
C GLN A 214 -14.83 -18.88 -11.74
N MET A 215 -14.02 -19.15 -12.71
CA MET A 215 -12.59 -19.29 -12.47
C MET A 215 -12.00 -17.94 -12.07
N PHE A 216 -11.19 -18.00 -11.03
CA PHE A 216 -10.20 -17.01 -10.60
C PHE A 216 -10.24 -15.72 -11.42
N GLY A 217 -10.82 -14.68 -10.81
CA GLY A 217 -10.93 -13.38 -11.45
C GLY A 217 -9.61 -13.01 -12.08
N ALA A 218 -9.65 -12.71 -13.36
CA ALA A 218 -8.58 -12.02 -14.03
C ALA A 218 -8.16 -10.87 -13.11
N SER A 219 -6.87 -10.77 -12.86
CA SER A 219 -6.28 -9.62 -12.16
C SER A 219 -7.02 -8.37 -12.60
N ALA A 220 -7.66 -7.69 -11.69
CA ALA A 220 -8.14 -6.35 -11.97
C ALA A 220 -6.96 -5.58 -12.57
N PRO A 221 -7.12 -4.86 -13.68
CA PRO A 221 -6.04 -4.10 -14.26
C PRO A 221 -5.52 -3.17 -13.15
N ASN A 222 -4.21 -3.18 -12.95
CA ASN A 222 -3.55 -2.33 -11.99
C ASN A 222 -3.92 -0.86 -12.32
N PRO A 223 -4.64 -0.13 -11.45
CA PRO A 223 -5.11 1.22 -11.74
C PRO A 223 -3.98 2.25 -11.84
N PHE A 224 -2.73 1.83 -11.65
CA PHE A 224 -1.55 2.70 -11.68
C PHE A 224 -0.73 2.63 -12.98
N THR A 225 -1.21 1.90 -14.00
CA THR A 225 -0.64 2.02 -15.36
C THR A 225 -1.39 3.11 -16.13
N LEU A 226 -0.96 4.34 -15.96
CA LEU A 226 -1.17 5.46 -16.88
C LEU A 226 0.17 6.03 -17.28
#